data_b2e7f58e95412ccd346b50497eea8d01
#
_entry.id   b2e7f58e95412ccd346b50497eea8d01
#
_cell.length_a   1.000
_cell.length_b   1.000
_cell.length_c   1.000
_cell.angle_alpha   90.00
_cell.angle_beta   90.00
_cell.angle_gamma   90.00
#
_symmetry.space_group_name_H-M   'P 1'
#
loop_
_entity.id
_entity.type
_entity.pdbx_description
1 polymer ?
#
loop_
_entity_poly.entity_id
_entity_poly.type
_entity_poly.pdbx_seq_one_letter_code
_entity_poly.pdbx_strand_id
1 'polypeptide(L)'
;TDVDEEALEQARRATYSSREISSVPPEMVERYFESSDGIYIFRKDLRRSVIFGRHDLLQDAPISRIDLLVCRNTLMYFNAEAQARIISRFHFALNDSGFLFLGKAEMLLSHGDSFV
;
A
#
# COMPACT_ATOMS: atom_id res chain seq x y z
N THR A 1 0.50 -4.49 -1.48
CA THR A 1 0.59 -5.30 -2.71
C THR A 1 1.24 -4.50 -3.83
N ASP A 2 1.78 -5.17 -4.82
CA ASP A 2 2.37 -4.58 -6.02
C ASP A 2 2.31 -5.61 -7.16
N VAL A 3 2.48 -5.17 -8.39
CA VAL A 3 2.66 -6.07 -9.55
C VAL A 3 4.14 -6.34 -9.84
N ASP A 4 5.02 -5.53 -9.28
CA ASP A 4 6.48 -5.62 -9.47
C ASP A 4 7.09 -6.59 -8.44
N GLU A 5 7.50 -7.76 -8.90
CA GLU A 5 8.13 -8.77 -8.04
C GLU A 5 9.45 -8.29 -7.43
N GLU A 6 10.22 -7.48 -8.13
CA GLU A 6 11.47 -6.93 -7.60
C GLU A 6 11.20 -6.00 -6.41
N ALA A 7 10.20 -5.13 -6.53
CA ALA A 7 9.79 -4.26 -5.43
C ALA A 7 9.29 -5.07 -4.23
N LEU A 8 8.55 -6.14 -4.46
CA LEU A 8 8.08 -7.04 -3.41
C LEU A 8 9.21 -7.78 -2.71
N GLU A 9 10.23 -8.22 -3.44
CA GLU A 9 11.41 -8.84 -2.84
C GLU A 9 12.16 -7.87 -1.94
N GLN A 10 12.37 -6.64 -2.40
CA GLN A 10 13.00 -5.60 -1.58
C GLN A 10 12.19 -5.33 -0.32
N ALA A 11 10.88 -5.24 -0.44
CA ALA A 11 9.99 -5.03 0.70
C ALA A 11 10.07 -6.18 1.71
N ARG A 12 10.12 -7.41 1.24
CA ARG A 12 10.24 -8.61 2.10
C ARG A 12 11.55 -8.65 2.87
N ARG A 13 12.65 -8.13 2.30
CA ARG A 13 13.95 -8.04 3.00
C ARG A 13 13.89 -7.09 4.19
N ALA A 14 13.04 -6.07 4.11
CA ALA A 14 12.84 -5.08 5.17
C ALA A 14 14.15 -4.43 5.66
N THR A 15 15.11 -4.25 4.75
CA THR A 15 16.45 -3.75 5.03
C THR A 15 16.70 -2.48 4.25
N TYR A 16 17.19 -1.44 4.93
CA TYR A 16 17.30 -0.10 4.37
C TYR A 16 18.67 0.50 4.68
N SER A 17 19.17 1.32 3.74
CA SER A 17 20.37 2.11 3.95
C SER A 17 20.06 3.35 4.80
N SER A 18 21.10 4.01 5.30
CA SER A 18 20.95 5.28 6.03
C SER A 18 20.29 6.36 5.17
N ARG A 19 20.52 6.35 3.87
CA ARG A 19 19.89 7.30 2.94
C ARG A 19 18.38 7.05 2.82
N GLU A 20 17.99 5.80 2.68
CA GLU A 20 16.58 5.42 2.57
C GLU A 20 15.80 5.72 3.84
N ILE A 21 16.42 5.53 5.01
CA ILE A 21 15.78 5.77 6.30
C ILE A 21 15.74 7.26 6.69
N SER A 22 16.46 8.13 6.00
CA SER A 22 16.63 9.54 6.37
C SER A 22 15.32 10.34 6.40
N SER A 23 14.31 9.90 5.65
CA SER A 23 12.98 10.53 5.63
C SER A 23 12.08 10.10 6.80
N VAL A 24 12.48 9.10 7.55
CA VAL A 24 11.71 8.60 8.69
C VAL A 24 12.12 9.37 9.95
N PRO A 25 11.17 9.87 10.77
CA PRO A 25 11.52 10.55 12.01
C PRO A 25 12.41 9.69 12.91
N PRO A 26 13.46 10.28 13.55
CA PRO A 26 14.42 9.52 14.36
C PRO A 26 13.79 8.67 15.46
N GLU A 27 12.76 9.18 16.12
CA GLU A 27 12.03 8.44 17.16
C GLU A 27 11.32 7.20 16.61
N MET A 28 10.87 7.23 15.38
CA MET A 28 10.27 6.06 14.71
C MET A 28 11.33 5.06 14.29
N VAL A 29 12.48 5.54 13.82
CA VAL A 29 13.62 4.67 13.49
C VAL A 29 14.07 3.89 14.73
N GLU A 30 14.26 4.58 15.85
CA GLU A 30 14.65 3.95 17.11
C GLU A 30 13.63 2.91 17.58
N ARG A 31 12.36 3.22 17.44
CA ARG A 31 11.26 2.38 17.93
C ARG A 31 11.00 1.15 17.08
N TYR A 32 11.11 1.25 15.75
CA TYR A 32 10.64 0.23 14.83
C TYR A 32 11.74 -0.47 14.01
N PHE A 33 12.96 -0.01 14.14
CA PHE A 33 14.11 -0.56 13.37
C PHE A 33 15.24 -0.98 14.31
N GLU A 34 15.98 -1.96 13.87
CA GLU A 34 17.28 -2.33 14.44
C GLU A 34 18.37 -1.83 13.51
N SER A 35 19.42 -1.23 14.05
CA SER A 35 20.54 -0.73 13.26
C SER A 35 21.81 -1.51 13.53
N SER A 36 22.56 -1.82 12.47
CA SER A 36 23.86 -2.48 12.54
C SER A 36 24.70 -2.03 11.35
N ASP A 37 25.85 -1.46 11.59
CA ASP A 37 26.83 -1.05 10.57
C ASP A 37 26.22 -0.18 9.44
N GLY A 38 25.36 0.79 9.79
CA GLY A 38 24.74 1.67 8.83
C GLY A 38 23.58 1.05 8.04
N ILE A 39 23.17 -0.14 8.40
CA ILE A 39 22.03 -0.84 7.84
C ILE A 39 20.90 -0.84 8.87
N TYR A 40 19.68 -0.55 8.40
CA TYR A 40 18.47 -0.50 9.24
C TYR A 40 17.53 -1.61 8.81
N ILE A 41 17.13 -2.43 9.76
CA ILE A 41 16.24 -3.58 9.53
C ILE A 41 14.94 -3.34 10.29
N PHE A 42 13.81 -3.39 9.61
CA PHE A 42 12.51 -3.32 10.27
C PHE A 42 12.35 -4.50 11.22
N ARG A 43 11.88 -4.24 12.44
CA ARG A 43 11.85 -5.25 13.50
C ARG A 43 11.07 -6.49 13.08
N LYS A 44 11.65 -7.67 13.32
CA LYS A 44 11.09 -8.95 12.91
C LYS A 44 9.73 -9.25 13.53
N ASP A 45 9.52 -8.87 14.78
CA ASP A 45 8.24 -9.06 15.45
C ASP A 45 7.11 -8.28 14.79
N LEU A 46 7.40 -7.08 14.31
CA LEU A 46 6.46 -6.24 13.56
C LEU A 46 6.30 -6.72 12.11
N ARG A 47 7.39 -7.16 11.51
CA ARG A 47 7.40 -7.65 10.12
C ARG A 47 6.44 -8.83 9.92
N ARG A 48 6.23 -9.64 10.92
CA ARG A 48 5.29 -10.78 10.88
C ARG A 48 3.84 -10.36 10.65
N SER A 49 3.48 -9.13 11.00
CA SER A 49 2.13 -8.60 10.81
C SER A 49 1.90 -8.01 9.42
N VAL A 50 2.94 -7.99 8.56
CA VAL A 50 2.88 -7.40 7.22
C VAL A 50 3.05 -8.50 6.19
N ILE A 51 2.13 -8.57 5.23
CA ILE A 51 2.19 -9.52 4.13
C ILE A 51 2.38 -8.74 2.84
N PHE A 52 3.46 -9.03 2.13
CA PHE A 52 3.72 -8.49 0.80
C PHE A 52 3.32 -9.52 -0.26
N GLY A 53 2.38 -9.17 -1.11
CA GLY A 53 1.89 -10.06 -2.15
C GLY A 53 1.72 -9.37 -3.50
N ARG A 54 1.95 -10.13 -4.55
CA ARG A 54 1.66 -9.66 -5.90
C ARG A 54 0.15 -9.56 -6.08
N HIS A 55 -0.32 -8.43 -6.61
CA HIS A 55 -1.73 -8.23 -6.91
C HIS A 55 -1.90 -7.23 -8.04
N ASP A 56 -2.58 -7.65 -9.09
CA ASP A 56 -2.97 -6.81 -10.21
C ASP A 56 -4.39 -6.31 -9.99
N LEU A 57 -4.56 -4.99 -9.92
CA LEU A 57 -5.84 -4.36 -9.61
C LEU A 57 -6.93 -4.65 -10.65
N LEU A 58 -6.55 -4.92 -11.89
CA LEU A 58 -7.50 -5.20 -12.98
C LEU A 58 -7.76 -6.69 -13.17
N GLN A 59 -6.75 -7.53 -13.02
CA GLN A 59 -6.80 -8.94 -13.38
C GLN A 59 -7.14 -9.86 -12.22
N ASP A 60 -6.62 -9.56 -11.04
CA ASP A 60 -6.77 -10.44 -9.90
C ASP A 60 -8.08 -10.17 -9.14
N ALA A 61 -8.60 -11.20 -8.50
CA ALA A 61 -9.77 -11.06 -7.63
C ALA A 61 -9.49 -10.07 -6.49
N PRO A 62 -10.47 -9.22 -6.12
CA PRO A 62 -10.26 -8.26 -5.04
C PRO A 62 -10.03 -8.96 -3.70
N ILE A 63 -9.09 -8.43 -2.93
CA ILE A 63 -8.92 -8.81 -1.53
C ILE A 63 -10.16 -8.31 -0.78
N SER A 64 -10.67 -9.10 0.15
CA SER A 64 -11.88 -8.75 0.88
C SER A 64 -11.62 -8.46 2.36
N ARG A 65 -12.61 -7.91 3.04
CA ARG A 65 -12.59 -7.60 4.48
C ARG A 65 -11.50 -6.60 4.87
N ILE A 66 -11.37 -5.56 4.06
CA ILE A 66 -10.39 -4.51 4.32
C ILE A 66 -11.05 -3.40 5.14
N ASP A 67 -10.41 -3.00 6.23
CA ASP A 67 -10.85 -1.90 7.08
C ASP A 67 -10.30 -0.56 6.61
N LEU A 68 -9.06 -0.55 6.10
CA LEU A 68 -8.43 0.63 5.51
C LEU A 68 -7.70 0.21 4.24
N LEU A 69 -8.15 0.75 3.11
CA LEU A 69 -7.50 0.55 1.82
C LEU A 69 -6.79 1.84 1.42
N VAL A 70 -5.49 1.76 1.21
CA VAL A 70 -4.67 2.89 0.76
C VAL A 70 -4.25 2.66 -0.68
N CYS A 71 -4.61 3.59 -1.57
CA CYS A 71 -4.18 3.57 -2.97
C CYS A 71 -3.71 4.97 -3.37
N ARG A 72 -2.41 5.14 -3.45
CA ARG A 72 -1.79 6.42 -3.78
C ARG A 72 -0.97 6.32 -5.04
N ASN A 73 -1.04 7.36 -5.87
CA ASN A 73 -0.21 7.51 -7.08
C ASN A 73 -0.30 6.31 -8.03
N THR A 74 -1.46 5.69 -8.14
CA THR A 74 -1.67 4.49 -8.94
C THR A 74 -2.77 4.67 -9.98
N LEU A 75 -3.93 5.16 -9.58
CA LEU A 75 -5.10 5.28 -10.46
C LEU A 75 -4.87 6.18 -11.66
N MET A 76 -3.97 7.15 -11.54
CA MET A 76 -3.65 8.08 -12.63
C MET A 76 -3.03 7.39 -13.86
N TYR A 77 -2.50 6.18 -13.69
CA TYR A 77 -1.93 5.41 -14.81
C TYR A 77 -2.97 4.62 -15.60
N PHE A 78 -4.23 4.65 -15.17
CA PHE A 78 -5.32 3.91 -15.81
C PHE A 78 -6.28 4.86 -16.52
N ASN A 79 -6.87 4.40 -17.63
CA ASN A 79 -7.92 5.15 -18.29
C ASN A 79 -9.22 5.14 -17.46
N ALA A 80 -10.21 5.94 -17.87
CA ALA A 80 -11.45 6.10 -17.12
C ALA A 80 -12.22 4.78 -16.93
N GLU A 81 -12.25 3.93 -17.93
CA GLU A 81 -12.92 2.62 -17.85
C GLU A 81 -12.22 1.70 -16.85
N ALA A 82 -10.89 1.62 -16.91
CA ALA A 82 -10.11 0.83 -15.97
C ALA A 82 -10.23 1.37 -14.55
N GLN A 83 -10.19 2.68 -14.35
CA GLN A 83 -10.41 3.30 -13.05
C GLN A 83 -11.78 2.93 -12.47
N ALA A 84 -12.84 2.97 -13.27
CA ALA A 84 -14.17 2.59 -12.84
C ALA A 84 -14.22 1.15 -12.34
N ARG A 85 -13.57 0.23 -13.04
CA ARG A 85 -13.48 -1.17 -12.63
C ARG A 85 -12.71 -1.34 -11.33
N ILE A 86 -11.59 -0.64 -11.17
CA ILE A 86 -10.77 -0.70 -9.96
C ILE A 86 -11.55 -0.14 -8.76
N ILE A 87 -12.21 1.00 -8.91
CA ILE A 87 -13.00 1.61 -7.85
C ILE A 87 -14.14 0.69 -7.41
N SER A 88 -14.82 0.04 -8.35
CA SER A 88 -15.85 -0.95 -8.03
C SER A 88 -15.28 -2.11 -7.22
N ARG A 89 -14.08 -2.58 -7.56
CA ARG A 89 -13.38 -3.62 -6.81
C ARG A 89 -12.98 -3.16 -5.41
N PHE A 90 -12.54 -1.94 -5.26
CA PHE A 90 -12.23 -1.36 -3.95
C PHE A 90 -13.47 -1.30 -3.06
N HIS A 91 -14.59 -0.89 -3.60
CA HIS A 91 -15.86 -0.86 -2.88
C HIS A 91 -16.24 -2.26 -2.37
N PHE A 92 -16.08 -3.26 -3.21
CA PHE A 92 -16.32 -4.65 -2.83
C PHE A 92 -15.34 -5.15 -1.76
N ALA A 93 -14.07 -4.75 -1.86
CA ALA A 93 -13.01 -5.19 -0.95
C ALA A 93 -13.17 -4.63 0.47
N LEU A 94 -13.72 -3.43 0.61
CA LEU A 94 -13.87 -2.75 1.89
C LEU A 94 -15.02 -3.34 2.71
N ASN A 95 -14.80 -3.41 4.03
CA ASN A 95 -15.87 -3.62 5.00
C ASN A 95 -16.85 -2.44 4.96
N ASP A 96 -18.08 -2.64 5.46
CA ASP A 96 -19.12 -1.59 5.47
C ASP A 96 -18.68 -0.32 6.20
N SER A 97 -17.87 -0.46 7.24
CA SER A 97 -17.28 0.66 7.99
C SER A 97 -15.84 0.99 7.57
N GLY A 98 -15.38 0.43 6.46
CA GLY A 98 -14.01 0.63 5.98
C GLY A 98 -13.79 2.00 5.35
N PHE A 99 -12.52 2.38 5.26
CA PHE A 99 -12.08 3.66 4.70
C PHE A 99 -11.20 3.45 3.48
N LEU A 100 -11.42 4.30 2.47
CA LEU A 100 -10.55 4.39 1.30
C LEU A 100 -9.73 5.68 1.39
N PHE A 101 -8.41 5.54 1.38
CA PHE A 101 -7.47 6.65 1.37
C PHE A 101 -6.79 6.75 0.00
N LEU A 102 -7.02 7.87 -0.69
CA LEU A 102 -6.43 8.15 -2.00
C LEU A 102 -5.39 9.26 -1.91
N GLY A 103 -4.44 9.26 -2.85
CA GLY A 103 -3.50 10.36 -3.00
C GLY A 103 -4.16 11.59 -3.64
N LYS A 104 -3.45 12.71 -3.65
CA LYS A 104 -3.93 13.97 -4.24
C LYS A 104 -4.18 13.89 -5.75
N ALA A 105 -3.52 12.94 -6.41
CA ALA A 105 -3.65 12.74 -7.86
C ALA A 105 -4.87 11.90 -8.24
N GLU A 106 -5.55 11.27 -7.28
CA GLU A 106 -6.74 10.46 -7.51
C GLU A 106 -8.01 11.26 -7.16
N MET A 107 -9.01 11.16 -8.03
CA MET A 107 -10.28 11.87 -7.87
C MET A 107 -11.44 10.92 -8.06
N LEU A 108 -12.42 10.99 -7.15
CA LEU A 108 -13.64 10.16 -7.18
C LEU A 108 -14.87 10.87 -7.75
N LEU A 109 -14.69 11.95 -8.52
CA LEU A 109 -15.79 12.76 -9.04
C LEU A 109 -16.84 11.95 -9.81
N SER A 110 -16.40 10.94 -10.55
CA SER A 110 -17.28 10.06 -11.32
C SER A 110 -17.81 8.85 -10.55
N HIS A 111 -17.35 8.65 -9.32
CA HIS A 111 -17.61 7.44 -8.53
C HIS A 111 -18.01 7.75 -7.08
N GLY A 112 -18.36 8.99 -6.81
CA GLY A 112 -18.71 9.46 -5.46
C GLY A 112 -19.87 8.70 -4.82
N ASP A 113 -20.78 8.19 -5.62
CA ASP A 113 -21.96 7.45 -5.14
C ASP A 113 -21.61 6.08 -4.52
N SER A 114 -20.42 5.54 -4.83
CA SER A 114 -19.95 4.26 -4.28
C SER A 114 -19.35 4.40 -2.88
N PHE A 115 -19.03 5.61 -2.46
CA PHE A 115 -18.39 5.90 -1.18
C PHE A 115 -19.07 7.03 -0.45
N VAL A 116 -19.08 6.94 0.85
CA VAL A 116 -19.70 7.96 1.73
C VAL A 116 -18.66 8.95 2.20
#